data_f885eceaf287df6604edb760f02bf1a4
#
_entry.id   f885eceaf287df6604edb760f02bf1a4
#
_cell.length_a   1.000
_cell.length_b   1.000
_cell.length_c   1.000
_cell.angle_alpha   90.00
_cell.angle_beta   90.00
_cell.angle_gamma   90.00
#
_symmetry.space_group_name_H-M   'P 1'
#
loop_
_entity.id
_entity.type
_entity.pdbx_description
1 polymer ?
#
loop_
_entity_poly.entity_id
_entity_poly.type
_entity_poly.pdbx_seq_one_letter_code
_entity_poly.pdbx_strand_id
1 'polypeptide(L)'
;MRVVLFCHSLLSDWNHGNAHFLRGVVTDFQARGHAVAVFEPRDAWSVENLLADAGPEMLDETQRVYPSLDVSRYDADTLDLDEALDGADLVLVHEWNSHRLVQQIGRHHARGGRYTLLFHDTHHRSVTDEASMSGYDLSAYDGVLAFGEVIRESYERRGWARRAWTWHEAADVHRFAPGAASSDAGEAHARGDLVWIGNWGDDERSEELRDFLIGPVQRLRLAARVHGVRYPQEAKRELAAAGIDYAGWLPNYRAPEVFARHRLTVHIPRRPYVAALPGIPTIRVFEALACGIPLVSCWWNDCESLFRPGDYLVARTPREMEEKMATLLRDPEYAATVARRGRATILARHTCAHRVDELLAITAGLRGTSVEKVLTV
;
A
#
# COMPACT_ATOMS: atom_id res chain seq x y z
N MET A 1 -17.97 -8.84 14.98
CA MET A 1 -16.82 -8.40 15.80
C MET A 1 -16.70 -6.88 15.72
N ARG A 2 -16.15 -6.25 16.76
CA ARG A 2 -15.70 -4.86 16.72
C ARG A 2 -14.18 -4.83 16.50
N VAL A 3 -13.74 -4.29 15.37
CA VAL A 3 -12.34 -4.12 15.01
C VAL A 3 -11.95 -2.66 15.21
N VAL A 4 -10.82 -2.42 15.86
CA VAL A 4 -10.29 -1.08 16.11
C VAL A 4 -8.91 -0.95 15.47
N LEU A 5 -8.71 0.07 14.64
CA LEU A 5 -7.44 0.37 14.00
C LEU A 5 -6.87 1.68 14.53
N PHE A 6 -5.63 1.65 15.00
CA PHE A 6 -4.81 2.84 15.20
C PHE A 6 -3.82 2.93 14.06
N CYS A 7 -3.97 3.91 13.19
CA CYS A 7 -3.11 4.09 12.02
C CYS A 7 -2.68 5.54 11.85
N HIS A 8 -1.76 5.78 10.93
CA HIS A 8 -1.28 7.12 10.64
C HIS A 8 -2.37 7.99 10.01
N SER A 9 -2.93 7.55 8.89
CA SER A 9 -4.12 8.15 8.28
C SER A 9 -4.76 7.22 7.24
N LEU A 10 -6.09 7.15 7.22
CA LEU A 10 -6.89 6.64 6.10
C LEU A 10 -7.64 7.78 5.39
N LEU A 11 -7.75 8.96 6.01
CA LEU A 11 -8.29 10.16 5.36
C LEU A 11 -7.33 10.73 4.33
N SER A 12 -6.02 10.57 4.54
CA SER A 12 -5.00 11.03 3.61
C SER A 12 -4.11 9.88 3.12
N ASP A 13 -3.84 9.86 1.83
CA ASP A 13 -2.82 9.01 1.20
C ASP A 13 -1.61 9.82 0.68
N TRP A 14 -1.48 11.08 1.08
CA TRP A 14 -0.35 11.91 0.71
C TRP A 14 0.96 11.29 1.24
N ASN A 15 1.83 10.85 0.34
CA ASN A 15 3.05 10.07 0.63
C ASN A 15 2.83 8.84 1.53
N HIS A 16 1.60 8.29 1.55
CA HIS A 16 1.22 7.18 2.44
C HIS A 16 0.53 6.06 1.64
N GLY A 17 1.34 5.22 0.99
CA GLY A 17 0.84 4.15 0.11
C GLY A 17 0.02 3.08 0.82
N ASN A 18 0.28 2.84 2.11
CA ASN A 18 -0.43 1.83 2.90
C ASN A 18 -1.91 2.17 3.17
N ALA A 19 -2.30 3.45 3.03
CA ALA A 19 -3.71 3.85 3.16
C ALA A 19 -4.63 3.06 2.23
N HIS A 20 -4.19 2.75 1.01
CA HIS A 20 -4.92 1.91 0.07
C HIS A 20 -5.28 0.54 0.67
N PHE A 21 -4.25 -0.17 1.16
CA PHE A 21 -4.41 -1.50 1.72
C PHE A 21 -5.34 -1.50 2.94
N LEU A 22 -5.10 -0.59 3.88
CA LEU A 22 -5.93 -0.51 5.10
C LEU A 22 -7.37 -0.09 4.81
N ARG A 23 -7.61 0.82 3.86
CA ARG A 23 -8.97 1.15 3.40
C ARG A 23 -9.68 -0.07 2.84
N GLY A 24 -9.00 -0.88 2.04
CA GLY A 24 -9.53 -2.13 1.50
C GLY A 24 -9.84 -3.16 2.59
N VAL A 25 -8.97 -3.30 3.59
CA VAL A 25 -9.19 -4.17 4.76
C VAL A 25 -10.42 -3.72 5.56
N VAL A 26 -10.53 -2.40 5.84
CA VAL A 26 -11.70 -1.84 6.53
C VAL A 26 -12.98 -2.11 5.74
N THR A 27 -12.96 -1.84 4.44
CA THR A 27 -14.11 -2.06 3.55
C THR A 27 -14.55 -3.53 3.56
N ASP A 28 -13.61 -4.47 3.52
CA ASP A 28 -13.93 -5.90 3.52
C ASP A 28 -14.49 -6.35 4.89
N PHE A 29 -13.94 -5.89 6.00
CA PHE A 29 -14.51 -6.15 7.32
C PHE A 29 -15.96 -5.65 7.42
N GLN A 30 -16.23 -4.43 6.97
CA GLN A 30 -17.57 -3.83 6.99
C GLN A 30 -18.54 -4.59 6.06
N ALA A 31 -18.09 -5.01 4.88
CA ALA A 31 -18.89 -5.82 3.96
C ALA A 31 -19.30 -7.17 4.56
N ARG A 32 -18.51 -7.70 5.50
CA ARG A 32 -18.81 -8.93 6.26
C ARG A 32 -19.65 -8.68 7.52
N GLY A 33 -20.12 -7.45 7.75
CA GLY A 33 -20.96 -7.10 8.91
C GLY A 33 -20.19 -6.86 10.21
N HIS A 34 -18.87 -6.66 10.15
CA HIS A 34 -18.08 -6.28 11.31
C HIS A 34 -18.12 -4.76 11.53
N ALA A 35 -18.20 -4.32 12.78
CA ALA A 35 -18.03 -2.92 13.13
C ALA A 35 -16.56 -2.56 13.11
N VAL A 36 -16.18 -1.49 12.43
CA VAL A 36 -14.79 -1.02 12.36
C VAL A 36 -14.72 0.43 12.78
N ALA A 37 -13.86 0.73 13.75
CA ALA A 37 -13.50 2.09 14.18
C ALA A 37 -12.04 2.36 13.87
N VAL A 38 -11.75 3.50 13.26
CA VAL A 38 -10.39 3.92 12.89
C VAL A 38 -10.01 5.13 13.72
N PHE A 39 -8.85 5.09 14.34
CA PHE A 39 -8.28 6.18 15.11
C PHE A 39 -7.02 6.72 14.44
N GLU A 40 -7.00 8.04 14.16
CA GLU A 40 -5.89 8.76 13.54
C GLU A 40 -5.44 9.93 14.41
N PRO A 41 -4.13 10.19 14.53
CA PRO A 41 -3.67 11.39 15.23
C PRO A 41 -4.05 12.66 14.46
N ARG A 42 -4.42 13.73 15.20
CA ARG A 42 -4.77 15.02 14.58
C ARG A 42 -3.60 15.66 13.87
N ASP A 43 -2.39 15.42 14.35
CA ASP A 43 -1.12 15.89 13.81
C ASP A 43 -0.49 14.90 12.80
N ALA A 44 -1.32 14.09 12.12
CA ALA A 44 -0.83 13.20 11.08
C ALA A 44 -0.19 14.01 9.94
N TRP A 45 1.11 13.87 9.75
CA TRP A 45 1.87 14.61 8.73
C TRP A 45 1.33 14.43 7.30
N SER A 46 0.74 13.28 7.00
CA SER A 46 0.10 13.01 5.71
C SER A 46 -1.11 13.91 5.49
N VAL A 47 -1.92 14.15 6.54
CA VAL A 47 -3.07 15.06 6.49
C VAL A 47 -2.61 16.52 6.39
N GLU A 48 -1.62 16.91 7.18
CA GLU A 48 -1.08 18.28 7.14
C GLU A 48 -0.54 18.65 5.76
N ASN A 49 0.24 17.75 5.15
CA ASN A 49 0.76 17.95 3.79
C ASN A 49 -0.35 17.92 2.73
N LEU A 50 -1.36 17.05 2.88
CA LEU A 50 -2.51 17.04 1.97
C LEU A 50 -3.23 18.40 1.99
N LEU A 51 -3.51 18.91 3.19
CA LEU A 51 -4.17 20.22 3.36
C LEU A 51 -3.35 21.36 2.77
N ALA A 52 -2.03 21.32 2.91
CA ALA A 52 -1.13 22.31 2.33
C ALA A 52 -1.05 22.25 0.80
N ASP A 53 -1.05 21.05 0.21
CA ASP A 53 -0.89 20.86 -1.24
C ASP A 53 -2.20 20.99 -2.02
N ALA A 54 -3.33 20.53 -1.46
CA ALA A 54 -4.56 20.33 -2.20
C ALA A 54 -5.83 20.89 -1.52
N GLY A 55 -5.71 21.42 -0.30
CA GLY A 55 -6.82 22.04 0.41
C GLY A 55 -7.71 21.09 1.21
N PRO A 56 -8.59 21.64 2.06
CA PRO A 56 -9.44 20.85 2.97
C PRO A 56 -10.53 20.05 2.26
N GLU A 57 -10.96 20.47 1.08
CA GLU A 57 -11.98 19.80 0.29
C GLU A 57 -11.62 18.36 -0.07
N MET A 58 -10.33 18.02 -0.04
CA MET A 58 -9.85 16.66 -0.33
C MET A 58 -10.19 15.66 0.77
N LEU A 59 -10.31 16.12 2.02
CA LEU A 59 -10.80 15.26 3.10
C LEU A 59 -12.28 14.92 2.91
N ASP A 60 -13.07 15.91 2.51
CA ASP A 60 -14.50 15.72 2.20
C ASP A 60 -14.68 14.82 0.98
N GLU A 61 -13.80 14.93 -0.01
CA GLU A 61 -13.82 14.03 -1.17
C GLU A 61 -13.49 12.60 -0.76
N THR A 62 -12.46 12.40 0.07
CA THR A 62 -12.12 11.06 0.59
C THR A 62 -13.29 10.46 1.34
N GLN A 63 -13.97 11.23 2.19
CA GLN A 63 -15.14 10.77 2.94
C GLN A 63 -16.32 10.42 2.02
N ARG A 64 -16.53 11.17 0.93
CA ARG A 64 -17.55 10.83 -0.09
C ARG A 64 -17.22 9.55 -0.86
N VAL A 65 -15.94 9.30 -1.10
CA VAL A 65 -15.47 8.08 -1.78
C VAL A 65 -15.57 6.86 -0.88
N TYR A 66 -15.36 7.03 0.43
CA TYR A 66 -15.44 5.98 1.46
C TYR A 66 -16.46 6.37 2.54
N PRO A 67 -17.77 6.35 2.23
CA PRO A 67 -18.81 6.89 3.13
C PRO A 67 -18.97 6.10 4.42
N SER A 68 -18.59 4.84 4.43
CA SER A 68 -18.61 3.97 5.61
C SER A 68 -17.33 4.02 6.46
N LEU A 69 -16.32 4.79 6.04
CA LEU A 69 -15.08 4.93 6.78
C LEU A 69 -15.31 5.82 8.01
N ASP A 70 -15.44 5.20 9.17
CA ASP A 70 -15.62 5.89 10.47
C ASP A 70 -14.24 6.17 11.07
N VAL A 71 -13.82 7.45 10.99
CA VAL A 71 -12.50 7.91 11.45
C VAL A 71 -12.65 8.90 12.58
N SER A 72 -12.13 8.53 13.74
CA SER A 72 -11.97 9.42 14.91
C SER A 72 -10.56 10.00 14.95
N ARG A 73 -10.45 11.32 14.87
CA ARG A 73 -9.15 12.01 15.01
C ARG A 73 -8.92 12.40 16.46
N TYR A 74 -7.82 11.91 17.03
CA TYR A 74 -7.49 12.07 18.43
C TYR A 74 -6.23 12.91 18.66
N ASP A 75 -6.13 13.48 19.85
CA ASP A 75 -4.91 14.03 20.40
C ASP A 75 -4.30 13.01 21.37
N ALA A 76 -3.02 12.71 21.21
CA ALA A 76 -2.35 11.64 21.96
C ALA A 76 -2.36 11.83 23.48
N ASP A 77 -2.49 13.09 23.95
CA ASP A 77 -2.53 13.42 25.39
C ASP A 77 -3.92 13.30 26.02
N THR A 78 -4.99 13.33 25.21
CA THR A 78 -6.39 13.33 25.68
C THR A 78 -7.17 12.10 25.24
N LEU A 79 -6.55 11.17 24.52
CA LEU A 79 -7.20 9.93 24.08
C LEU A 79 -7.57 9.05 25.28
N ASP A 80 -8.86 8.81 25.44
CA ASP A 80 -9.39 7.83 26.38
C ASP A 80 -9.38 6.42 25.76
N LEU A 81 -8.45 5.58 26.22
CA LEU A 81 -8.32 4.21 25.74
C LEU A 81 -9.43 3.29 26.24
N ASP A 82 -10.04 3.57 27.41
CA ASP A 82 -11.14 2.76 27.92
C ASP A 82 -12.37 2.96 27.01
N GLU A 83 -12.66 4.21 26.58
CA GLU A 83 -13.71 4.51 25.62
C GLU A 83 -13.39 3.98 24.21
N ALA A 84 -12.19 4.24 23.70
CA ALA A 84 -11.78 3.86 22.35
C ALA A 84 -11.81 2.32 22.12
N LEU A 85 -11.47 1.56 23.16
CA LEU A 85 -11.33 0.10 23.11
C LEU A 85 -12.51 -0.65 23.73
N ASP A 86 -13.54 0.05 24.21
CA ASP A 86 -14.73 -0.61 24.78
C ASP A 86 -15.37 -1.56 23.78
N GLY A 87 -15.62 -2.78 24.19
CA GLY A 87 -16.20 -3.83 23.35
C GLY A 87 -15.36 -4.25 22.14
N ALA A 88 -14.08 -3.87 22.05
CA ALA A 88 -13.21 -4.31 20.99
C ALA A 88 -12.98 -5.82 21.04
N ASP A 89 -12.97 -6.45 19.87
CA ASP A 89 -12.57 -7.85 19.67
C ASP A 89 -11.16 -7.97 19.12
N LEU A 90 -10.79 -7.10 18.18
CA LEU A 90 -9.49 -7.07 17.52
C LEU A 90 -8.99 -5.63 17.47
N VAL A 91 -7.75 -5.43 17.87
CA VAL A 91 -7.08 -4.13 17.82
C VAL A 91 -5.81 -4.26 16.99
N LEU A 92 -5.73 -3.46 15.92
CA LEU A 92 -4.55 -3.34 15.07
C LEU A 92 -3.88 -2.00 15.33
N VAL A 93 -2.58 -2.03 15.64
CA VAL A 93 -1.78 -0.82 15.86
C VAL A 93 -0.68 -0.76 14.81
N HIS A 94 -0.80 0.19 13.90
CA HIS A 94 0.14 0.37 12.80
C HIS A 94 1.44 1.04 13.28
N GLU A 95 2.56 0.67 12.68
CA GLU A 95 3.92 1.09 13.04
C GLU A 95 4.20 2.61 13.00
N TRP A 96 3.36 3.39 12.31
CA TRP A 96 3.50 4.85 12.25
C TRP A 96 2.87 5.58 13.45
N ASN A 97 2.39 4.84 14.45
CA ASN A 97 1.99 5.41 15.73
C ASN A 97 3.21 5.67 16.62
N SER A 98 3.08 6.63 17.55
CA SER A 98 4.16 6.93 18.47
C SER A 98 4.47 5.74 19.41
N HIS A 99 5.73 5.59 19.81
CA HIS A 99 6.14 4.58 20.80
C HIS A 99 5.31 4.67 22.09
N ARG A 100 4.97 5.90 22.51
CA ARG A 100 4.14 6.16 23.69
C ARG A 100 2.75 5.54 23.55
N LEU A 101 2.07 5.77 22.42
CA LEU A 101 0.74 5.21 22.20
C LEU A 101 0.79 3.67 22.14
N VAL A 102 1.74 3.12 21.40
CA VAL A 102 1.93 1.66 21.31
C VAL A 102 2.11 1.05 22.71
N GLN A 103 2.93 1.67 23.56
CA GLN A 103 3.10 1.22 24.95
C GLN A 103 1.83 1.40 25.79
N GLN A 104 1.09 2.52 25.64
CA GLN A 104 -0.15 2.76 26.39
C GLN A 104 -1.23 1.72 26.05
N ILE A 105 -1.43 1.40 24.76
CA ILE A 105 -2.36 0.35 24.32
C ILE A 105 -1.93 -1.01 24.87
N GLY A 106 -0.63 -1.35 24.83
CA GLY A 106 -0.10 -2.57 25.41
C GLY A 106 -0.38 -2.67 26.92
N ARG A 107 -0.18 -1.58 27.67
CA ARG A 107 -0.49 -1.53 29.11
C ARG A 107 -1.99 -1.66 29.40
N HIS A 108 -2.85 -1.06 28.56
CA HIS A 108 -4.29 -1.22 28.66
C HIS A 108 -4.68 -2.70 28.44
N HIS A 109 -4.14 -3.35 27.44
CA HIS A 109 -4.36 -4.76 27.16
C HIS A 109 -3.91 -5.63 28.35
N ALA A 110 -2.73 -5.40 28.90
CA ALA A 110 -2.19 -6.15 30.05
C ALA A 110 -3.01 -6.01 31.34
N ARG A 111 -3.82 -4.95 31.49
CA ARG A 111 -4.72 -4.73 32.63
C ARG A 111 -6.05 -5.47 32.54
N GLY A 112 -6.25 -6.29 31.52
CA GLY A 112 -7.44 -7.13 31.37
C GLY A 112 -8.24 -6.88 30.08
N GLY A 113 -7.64 -6.24 29.08
CA GLY A 113 -8.22 -6.14 27.74
C GLY A 113 -8.50 -7.54 27.17
N ARG A 114 -9.75 -7.78 26.72
CA ARG A 114 -10.20 -9.08 26.21
C ARG A 114 -10.12 -9.20 24.70
N TYR A 115 -9.57 -8.20 24.02
CA TYR A 115 -9.38 -8.18 22.58
C TYR A 115 -8.04 -8.82 22.18
N THR A 116 -7.94 -9.31 20.96
CA THR A 116 -6.65 -9.64 20.35
C THR A 116 -5.93 -8.36 19.97
N LEU A 117 -4.67 -8.18 20.38
CA LEU A 117 -3.85 -7.01 20.14
C LEU A 117 -2.68 -7.33 19.23
N LEU A 118 -2.68 -6.77 18.01
CA LEU A 118 -1.65 -7.01 17.01
C LEU A 118 -0.97 -5.70 16.58
N PHE A 119 0.35 -5.74 16.45
CA PHE A 119 1.13 -4.67 15.83
C PHE A 119 1.27 -4.94 14.33
N HIS A 120 1.21 -3.91 13.49
CA HIS A 120 1.28 -4.04 12.04
C HIS A 120 2.47 -3.25 11.48
N ASP A 121 3.44 -3.95 10.90
CA ASP A 121 4.65 -3.39 10.29
C ASP A 121 4.59 -3.53 8.76
N THR A 122 4.70 -2.40 8.06
CA THR A 122 4.58 -2.30 6.59
C THR A 122 5.69 -1.47 5.94
N HIS A 123 6.81 -1.23 6.62
CA HIS A 123 7.86 -0.37 6.09
C HIS A 123 9.25 -1.01 6.20
N HIS A 124 10.21 -0.47 5.46
CA HIS A 124 11.61 -0.95 5.49
C HIS A 124 12.40 -0.49 6.71
N ARG A 125 11.77 0.17 7.70
CA ARG A 125 12.47 0.70 8.89
C ARG A 125 13.15 -0.37 9.73
N SER A 126 12.67 -1.59 9.72
CA SER A 126 13.35 -2.72 10.37
C SER A 126 14.81 -2.93 9.90
N VAL A 127 15.17 -2.40 8.75
CA VAL A 127 16.54 -2.45 8.20
C VAL A 127 17.18 -1.06 8.04
N THR A 128 16.42 0.01 7.87
CA THR A 128 16.95 1.38 7.67
C THR A 128 16.92 2.23 8.92
N ASP A 129 16.10 1.90 9.89
CA ASP A 129 15.95 2.60 11.17
C ASP A 129 15.64 1.61 12.31
N GLU A 130 16.54 0.64 12.48
CA GLU A 130 16.40 -0.42 13.47
C GLU A 130 16.20 0.10 14.89
N ALA A 131 16.86 1.23 15.23
CA ALA A 131 16.75 1.84 16.54
C ALA A 131 15.31 2.29 16.86
N SER A 132 14.63 2.88 15.88
CA SER A 132 13.23 3.25 16.00
C SER A 132 12.33 2.01 16.18
N MET A 133 12.55 0.97 15.38
CA MET A 133 11.72 -0.24 15.43
C MET A 133 11.91 -1.04 16.73
N SER A 134 13.15 -1.16 17.20
CA SER A 134 13.45 -1.81 18.48
C SER A 134 12.95 -1.06 19.72
N GLY A 135 12.63 0.22 19.56
CA GLY A 135 12.06 1.07 20.60
C GLY A 135 10.57 0.81 20.91
N TYR A 136 9.86 0.06 20.07
CA TYR A 136 8.48 -0.30 20.34
C TYR A 136 8.39 -1.35 21.47
N ASP A 137 7.63 -1.06 22.52
CA ASP A 137 7.31 -2.02 23.57
C ASP A 137 6.12 -2.88 23.15
N LEU A 138 6.43 -4.04 22.58
CA LEU A 138 5.45 -5.02 22.13
C LEU A 138 5.25 -6.18 23.12
N SER A 139 5.77 -6.09 24.33
CA SER A 139 5.76 -7.16 25.34
C SER A 139 4.34 -7.62 25.72
N ALA A 140 3.36 -6.71 25.65
CA ALA A 140 1.95 -6.98 25.94
C ALA A 140 1.10 -7.24 24.68
N TYR A 141 1.70 -7.27 23.50
CA TYR A 141 1.02 -7.58 22.25
C TYR A 141 0.95 -9.12 22.04
N ASP A 142 -0.15 -9.59 21.46
CA ASP A 142 -0.30 -11.01 21.11
C ASP A 142 0.63 -11.41 19.96
N GLY A 143 1.02 -10.45 19.12
CA GLY A 143 2.02 -10.62 18.08
C GLY A 143 2.08 -9.50 17.07
N VAL A 144 2.83 -9.76 15.99
CA VAL A 144 3.12 -8.81 14.91
C VAL A 144 2.64 -9.37 13.59
N LEU A 145 2.04 -8.50 12.78
CA LEU A 145 1.74 -8.72 11.36
C LEU A 145 2.83 -8.02 10.56
N ALA A 146 3.69 -8.79 9.92
CA ALA A 146 4.80 -8.29 9.11
C ALA A 146 4.46 -8.44 7.61
N PHE A 147 4.67 -7.42 6.82
CA PHE A 147 4.28 -7.44 5.40
C PHE A 147 5.21 -8.26 4.47
N GLY A 148 6.12 -9.05 5.05
CA GLY A 148 6.98 -10.01 4.35
C GLY A 148 7.70 -10.94 5.32
N GLU A 149 8.08 -12.11 4.81
CA GLU A 149 8.73 -13.16 5.58
C GLU A 149 10.02 -12.68 6.23
N VAL A 150 10.84 -11.93 5.50
CA VAL A 150 12.12 -11.39 5.99
C VAL A 150 11.94 -10.47 7.21
N ILE A 151 10.84 -9.75 7.30
CA ILE A 151 10.52 -8.89 8.45
C ILE A 151 10.00 -9.75 9.60
N ARG A 152 9.10 -10.72 9.34
CA ARG A 152 8.65 -11.70 10.33
C ARG A 152 9.83 -12.37 11.01
N GLU A 153 10.76 -12.92 10.23
CA GLU A 153 11.99 -13.55 10.75
C GLU A 153 12.86 -12.57 11.56
N SER A 154 12.88 -11.30 11.15
CA SER A 154 13.62 -10.25 11.87
C SER A 154 13.06 -10.04 13.28
N TYR A 155 11.72 -9.95 13.43
CA TYR A 155 11.06 -9.86 14.73
C TYR A 155 11.36 -11.06 15.63
N GLU A 156 11.30 -12.28 15.08
CA GLU A 156 11.60 -13.51 15.82
C GLU A 156 13.07 -13.59 16.23
N ARG A 157 13.98 -13.40 15.29
CA ARG A 157 15.43 -13.48 15.52
C ARG A 157 15.94 -12.49 16.56
N ARG A 158 15.37 -11.26 16.55
CA ARG A 158 15.76 -10.18 17.45
C ARG A 158 14.99 -10.20 18.76
N GLY A 159 13.98 -11.04 18.88
CA GLY A 159 13.14 -11.13 20.07
C GLY A 159 12.29 -9.87 20.31
N TRP A 160 11.96 -9.11 19.25
CA TRP A 160 11.13 -7.91 19.35
C TRP A 160 9.66 -8.22 19.61
N ALA A 161 9.20 -9.41 19.24
CA ALA A 161 7.87 -9.90 19.54
C ALA A 161 7.88 -11.39 19.89
N ARG A 162 6.86 -11.84 20.65
CA ARG A 162 6.71 -13.26 21.02
C ARG A 162 6.25 -14.12 19.85
N ARG A 163 5.48 -13.54 18.93
CA ARG A 163 4.91 -14.19 17.74
C ARG A 163 4.91 -13.18 16.61
N ALA A 164 5.13 -13.65 15.41
CA ALA A 164 4.98 -12.85 14.21
C ALA A 164 4.38 -13.70 13.08
N TRP A 165 3.56 -13.09 12.26
CA TRP A 165 2.99 -13.70 11.04
C TRP A 165 3.32 -12.85 9.85
N THR A 166 3.57 -13.49 8.72
CA THR A 166 3.63 -12.81 7.44
C THR A 166 2.21 -12.44 7.01
N TRP A 167 1.98 -11.15 6.79
CA TRP A 167 0.70 -10.61 6.37
C TRP A 167 0.96 -9.54 5.31
N HIS A 168 1.03 -10.00 4.07
CA HIS A 168 1.38 -9.15 2.94
C HIS A 168 0.36 -8.05 2.68
N GLU A 169 0.81 -6.97 2.05
CA GLU A 169 -0.11 -6.03 1.40
C GLU A 169 -0.95 -6.73 0.32
N ALA A 170 -2.03 -6.10 -0.09
CA ALA A 170 -2.95 -6.62 -1.09
C ALA A 170 -3.72 -5.49 -1.77
N ALA A 171 -4.42 -5.79 -2.86
CA ALA A 171 -5.25 -4.81 -3.56
C ALA A 171 -6.69 -4.77 -3.03
N ASP A 172 -7.22 -3.57 -2.86
CA ASP A 172 -8.67 -3.34 -2.76
C ASP A 172 -9.29 -3.47 -4.17
N VAL A 173 -9.73 -4.67 -4.52
CA VAL A 173 -10.28 -4.96 -5.84
C VAL A 173 -11.69 -4.41 -6.07
N HIS A 174 -12.35 -3.90 -5.05
CA HIS A 174 -13.63 -3.17 -5.20
C HIS A 174 -13.38 -1.79 -5.79
N ARG A 175 -12.26 -1.18 -5.47
CA ARG A 175 -11.86 0.14 -5.96
C ARG A 175 -10.88 0.04 -7.13
N PHE A 176 -9.91 -0.87 -7.04
CA PHE A 176 -8.87 -1.09 -8.04
C PHE A 176 -9.28 -2.23 -8.97
N ALA A 177 -10.01 -1.87 -10.00
CA ALA A 177 -10.46 -2.75 -11.06
C ALA A 177 -10.17 -2.09 -12.42
N PRO A 178 -10.18 -2.85 -13.52
CA PRO A 178 -10.10 -2.27 -14.84
C PRO A 178 -11.20 -1.21 -15.00
N GLY A 179 -10.79 0.04 -15.22
CA GLY A 179 -11.73 1.13 -15.48
C GLY A 179 -12.54 0.81 -16.73
N ALA A 180 -13.86 1.04 -16.70
CA ALA A 180 -14.59 1.26 -17.92
C ALA A 180 -13.89 2.46 -18.59
N ALA A 181 -13.34 2.28 -19.79
CA ALA A 181 -12.99 3.41 -20.61
C ALA A 181 -14.26 4.28 -20.62
N SER A 182 -14.16 5.50 -20.09
CA SER A 182 -15.32 6.35 -19.95
C SER A 182 -16.04 6.36 -21.29
N SER A 183 -17.31 5.92 -21.28
CA SER A 183 -18.18 5.91 -22.47
C SER A 183 -18.62 7.32 -22.88
N ASP A 184 -17.93 8.34 -22.41
CA ASP A 184 -18.03 9.67 -22.96
C ASP A 184 -17.42 9.66 -24.36
N ALA A 185 -18.24 9.21 -25.30
CA ALA A 185 -18.02 9.11 -26.74
C ALA A 185 -17.87 10.48 -27.41
N GLY A 186 -17.31 11.46 -26.68
CA GLY A 186 -17.09 12.83 -27.18
C GLY A 186 -15.64 13.19 -27.46
N GLU A 187 -14.67 12.60 -26.78
CA GLU A 187 -13.26 12.83 -27.03
C GLU A 187 -12.48 11.53 -26.84
N ALA A 188 -12.18 10.84 -27.93
CA ALA A 188 -11.13 9.83 -27.96
C ALA A 188 -9.78 10.52 -27.69
N HIS A 189 -9.55 10.91 -26.43
CA HIS A 189 -8.23 11.33 -26.01
C HIS A 189 -7.29 10.16 -26.24
N ALA A 190 -6.28 10.35 -27.09
CA ALA A 190 -5.28 9.35 -27.34
C ALA A 190 -4.73 8.89 -25.99
N ARG A 191 -4.80 7.58 -25.70
CA ARG A 191 -4.22 7.00 -24.48
C ARG A 191 -2.75 7.39 -24.40
N GLY A 192 -2.32 7.89 -23.24
CA GLY A 192 -0.89 8.07 -22.97
C GLY A 192 -0.17 6.74 -23.05
N ASP A 193 1.10 6.74 -23.43
CA ASP A 193 1.87 5.50 -23.54
C ASP A 193 2.20 4.94 -22.16
N LEU A 194 2.70 5.79 -21.24
CA LEU A 194 3.19 5.38 -19.93
C LEU A 194 2.69 6.31 -18.83
N VAL A 195 2.31 5.71 -17.70
CA VAL A 195 2.15 6.45 -16.44
C VAL A 195 3.02 5.83 -15.36
N TRP A 196 3.62 6.68 -14.54
CA TRP A 196 4.25 6.27 -13.29
C TRP A 196 3.62 6.99 -12.11
N ILE A 197 3.20 6.22 -11.09
CA ILE A 197 2.60 6.74 -9.87
C ILE A 197 3.52 6.38 -8.72
N GLY A 198 4.27 7.37 -8.20
CA GLY A 198 5.21 7.17 -7.11
C GLY A 198 5.99 8.44 -6.79
N ASN A 199 6.53 8.50 -5.58
CA ASN A 199 7.32 9.64 -5.12
C ASN A 199 8.74 9.58 -5.69
N TRP A 200 9.46 10.71 -5.66
CA TRP A 200 10.86 10.73 -6.12
C TRP A 200 11.72 9.72 -5.34
N GLY A 201 11.46 9.61 -4.03
CA GLY A 201 12.11 8.60 -3.18
C GLY A 201 13.48 9.02 -2.67
N ASP A 202 13.74 10.31 -2.68
CA ASP A 202 15.00 10.90 -2.23
C ASP A 202 16.21 10.18 -2.87
N ASP A 203 17.28 9.92 -2.13
CA ASP A 203 18.47 9.24 -2.65
C ASP A 203 18.30 7.72 -2.82
N GLU A 204 17.17 7.15 -2.33
CA GLU A 204 16.94 5.71 -2.37
C GLU A 204 16.54 5.19 -3.76
N ARG A 205 16.20 6.07 -4.71
CA ARG A 205 15.65 5.68 -6.02
C ARG A 205 15.96 6.65 -7.17
N SER A 206 16.68 7.73 -6.92
CA SER A 206 16.88 8.81 -7.92
C SER A 206 17.60 8.33 -9.17
N GLU A 207 18.62 7.48 -9.04
CA GLU A 207 19.37 6.90 -10.16
C GLU A 207 18.50 5.92 -10.94
N GLU A 208 17.78 5.07 -10.24
CA GLU A 208 16.90 4.09 -10.86
C GLU A 208 15.76 4.77 -11.65
N LEU A 209 15.26 5.93 -11.18
CA LEU A 209 14.27 6.70 -11.95
C LEU A 209 14.88 7.30 -13.22
N ARG A 210 16.13 7.75 -13.18
CA ARG A 210 16.82 8.22 -14.38
C ARG A 210 17.03 7.08 -15.39
N ASP A 211 17.48 5.95 -14.91
CA ASP A 211 17.86 4.80 -15.73
C ASP A 211 16.65 4.03 -16.28
N PHE A 212 15.63 3.80 -15.48
CA PHE A 212 14.52 2.91 -15.81
C PHE A 212 13.22 3.63 -16.16
N LEU A 213 13.11 4.96 -15.96
CA LEU A 213 11.95 5.75 -16.34
C LEU A 213 12.34 6.84 -17.35
N ILE A 214 13.17 7.80 -16.93
CA ILE A 214 13.45 9.01 -17.73
C ILE A 214 14.17 8.65 -19.03
N GLY A 215 15.25 7.88 -18.94
CA GLY A 215 16.02 7.45 -20.11
C GLY A 215 15.20 6.66 -21.14
N PRO A 216 14.50 5.60 -20.73
CA PRO A 216 13.60 4.86 -21.65
C PRO A 216 12.52 5.72 -22.29
N VAL A 217 11.86 6.63 -21.53
CA VAL A 217 10.85 7.54 -22.08
C VAL A 217 11.44 8.42 -23.19
N GLN A 218 12.61 9.02 -22.96
CA GLN A 218 13.30 9.84 -23.96
C GLN A 218 13.67 9.05 -25.21
N ARG A 219 14.31 7.86 -25.05
CA ARG A 219 14.77 7.07 -26.18
C ARG A 219 13.63 6.50 -27.03
N LEU A 220 12.54 6.11 -26.37
CA LEU A 220 11.35 5.59 -27.05
C LEU A 220 10.37 6.71 -27.47
N ARG A 221 10.60 7.95 -27.06
CA ARG A 221 9.74 9.14 -27.32
C ARG A 221 8.30 8.92 -26.88
N LEU A 222 8.12 8.43 -25.66
CA LEU A 222 6.80 8.08 -25.13
C LEU A 222 6.03 9.32 -24.65
N ALA A 223 4.71 9.33 -24.85
CA ALA A 223 3.79 10.21 -24.14
C ALA A 223 3.64 9.71 -22.70
N ALA A 224 4.41 10.28 -21.78
CA ALA A 224 4.52 9.81 -20.40
C ALA A 224 4.03 10.85 -19.40
N ARG A 225 3.38 10.36 -18.34
CA ARG A 225 2.92 11.15 -17.19
C ARG A 225 3.42 10.56 -15.88
N VAL A 226 3.75 11.45 -14.95
CA VAL A 226 4.23 11.10 -13.62
C VAL A 226 3.35 11.75 -12.57
N HIS A 227 2.86 10.96 -11.63
CA HIS A 227 2.19 11.40 -10.42
C HIS A 227 3.00 11.05 -9.18
N GLY A 228 3.05 11.96 -8.23
CA GLY A 228 3.69 11.75 -6.93
C GLY A 228 4.09 13.04 -6.26
N VAL A 229 4.61 12.91 -5.06
CA VAL A 229 5.03 14.04 -4.21
C VAL A 229 6.52 14.01 -3.94
N ARG A 230 7.04 15.05 -3.27
CA ARG A 230 8.46 15.17 -2.87
C ARG A 230 9.43 15.12 -4.05
N TYR A 231 9.02 15.69 -5.19
CA TYR A 231 9.91 15.90 -6.34
C TYR A 231 10.70 17.19 -6.15
N PRO A 232 12.04 17.14 -6.01
CA PRO A 232 12.86 18.35 -5.95
C PRO A 232 12.78 19.10 -7.30
N GLN A 233 13.06 20.40 -7.28
CA GLN A 233 12.97 21.22 -8.49
C GLN A 233 13.88 20.75 -9.62
N GLU A 234 15.01 20.15 -9.28
CA GLU A 234 15.92 19.54 -10.25
C GLU A 234 15.25 18.36 -10.96
N ALA A 235 14.66 17.44 -10.19
CA ALA A 235 13.91 16.32 -10.76
C ALA A 235 12.77 16.75 -11.67
N LYS A 236 12.01 17.80 -11.29
CA LYS A 236 10.95 18.36 -12.14
C LYS A 236 11.51 18.92 -13.45
N ARG A 237 12.69 19.55 -13.41
CA ARG A 237 13.38 20.02 -14.63
C ARG A 237 13.86 18.85 -15.51
N GLU A 238 14.38 17.78 -14.91
CA GLU A 238 14.79 16.57 -15.62
C GLU A 238 13.58 15.94 -16.33
N LEU A 239 12.43 15.81 -15.65
CA LEU A 239 11.19 15.29 -16.23
C LEU A 239 10.73 16.16 -17.41
N ALA A 240 10.68 17.48 -17.24
CA ALA A 240 10.28 18.40 -18.29
C ALA A 240 11.22 18.35 -19.52
N ALA A 241 12.55 18.28 -19.29
CA ALA A 241 13.54 18.13 -20.35
C ALA A 241 13.40 16.78 -21.10
N ALA A 242 12.86 15.76 -20.43
CA ALA A 242 12.55 14.46 -21.02
C ALA A 242 11.18 14.41 -21.74
N GLY A 243 10.41 15.50 -21.71
CA GLY A 243 9.05 15.54 -22.26
C GLY A 243 8.03 14.78 -21.41
N ILE A 244 8.32 14.55 -20.14
CA ILE A 244 7.45 13.85 -19.19
C ILE A 244 6.57 14.89 -18.48
N ASP A 245 5.25 14.70 -18.52
CA ASP A 245 4.28 15.53 -17.83
C ASP A 245 4.28 15.17 -16.32
N TYR A 246 4.66 16.12 -15.46
CA TYR A 246 4.57 15.96 -14.01
C TYR A 246 3.28 16.56 -13.49
N ALA A 247 2.37 15.71 -13.04
CA ALA A 247 1.01 16.08 -12.65
C ALA A 247 0.83 16.23 -11.11
N GLY A 248 1.91 16.08 -10.31
CA GLY A 248 1.84 16.26 -8.86
C GLY A 248 1.16 15.10 -8.13
N TRP A 249 0.62 15.39 -6.95
CA TRP A 249 -0.08 14.40 -6.15
C TRP A 249 -1.32 13.86 -6.86
N LEU A 250 -1.59 12.58 -6.65
CA LEU A 250 -2.79 11.91 -7.13
C LEU A 250 -3.46 11.22 -5.93
N PRO A 251 -4.74 11.53 -5.60
CA PRO A 251 -5.49 10.72 -4.65
C PRO A 251 -5.48 9.26 -5.09
N ASN A 252 -5.12 8.37 -4.20
CA ASN A 252 -4.90 6.97 -4.56
C ASN A 252 -6.13 6.31 -5.17
N TYR A 253 -7.34 6.65 -4.69
CA TYR A 253 -8.61 6.14 -5.24
C TYR A 253 -8.89 6.57 -6.69
N ARG A 254 -8.18 7.55 -7.23
CA ARG A 254 -8.23 7.94 -8.65
C ARG A 254 -7.20 7.23 -9.52
N ALA A 255 -6.28 6.47 -8.93
CA ALA A 255 -5.27 5.74 -9.70
C ALA A 255 -5.87 4.78 -10.76
N PRO A 256 -6.99 4.08 -10.52
CA PRO A 256 -7.61 3.23 -11.54
C PRO A 256 -8.01 3.99 -12.81
N GLU A 257 -8.53 5.21 -12.67
CA GLU A 257 -8.90 6.07 -13.82
C GLU A 257 -7.66 6.50 -14.60
N VAL A 258 -6.59 6.80 -13.89
CA VAL A 258 -5.31 7.18 -14.51
C VAL A 258 -4.69 5.99 -15.23
N PHE A 259 -4.68 4.81 -14.61
CA PHE A 259 -4.23 3.58 -15.26
C PHE A 259 -5.04 3.26 -16.53
N ALA A 260 -6.36 3.43 -16.50
CA ALA A 260 -7.22 3.18 -17.65
C ALA A 260 -6.92 4.09 -18.87
N ARG A 261 -6.34 5.27 -18.63
CA ARG A 261 -5.95 6.25 -19.66
C ARG A 261 -4.55 6.04 -20.22
N HIS A 262 -3.82 5.02 -19.77
CA HIS A 262 -2.46 4.74 -20.24
C HIS A 262 -2.33 3.30 -20.73
N ARG A 263 -1.30 3.04 -21.52
CA ARG A 263 -1.07 1.74 -22.16
C ARG A 263 -0.23 0.80 -21.29
N LEU A 264 0.67 1.36 -20.50
CA LEU A 264 1.50 0.61 -19.55
C LEU A 264 1.91 1.45 -18.34
N THR A 265 2.37 0.78 -17.31
CA THR A 265 3.02 1.39 -16.13
C THR A 265 4.32 0.68 -15.81
N VAL A 266 5.15 1.30 -14.96
CA VAL A 266 6.38 0.72 -14.47
C VAL A 266 6.41 0.65 -12.95
N HIS A 267 7.16 -0.32 -12.41
CA HIS A 267 7.48 -0.42 -11.00
C HIS A 267 8.98 -0.30 -10.81
N ILE A 268 9.40 0.68 -10.02
CA ILE A 268 10.79 0.96 -9.68
C ILE A 268 10.86 1.02 -8.14
N PRO A 269 11.25 -0.08 -7.48
CA PRO A 269 11.32 -0.13 -6.02
C PRO A 269 12.45 0.74 -5.48
N ARG A 270 12.36 1.13 -4.20
CA ARG A 270 13.48 1.77 -3.49
C ARG A 270 14.56 0.75 -3.19
N ARG A 271 15.83 1.19 -3.15
CA ARG A 271 16.99 0.31 -2.89
C ARG A 271 16.88 -0.54 -1.63
N PRO A 272 16.36 -0.06 -0.48
CA PRO A 272 16.21 -0.91 0.70
C PRO A 272 15.35 -2.17 0.46
N TYR A 273 14.30 -2.07 -0.36
CA TYR A 273 13.47 -3.24 -0.70
C TYR A 273 14.24 -4.25 -1.55
N VAL A 274 15.03 -3.77 -2.51
CA VAL A 274 15.80 -4.65 -3.40
C VAL A 274 16.98 -5.27 -2.67
N ALA A 275 17.67 -4.49 -1.84
CA ALA A 275 18.93 -4.89 -1.21
C ALA A 275 18.73 -5.75 0.05
N ALA A 276 17.68 -5.50 0.85
CA ALA A 276 17.57 -6.04 2.19
C ALA A 276 16.21 -6.69 2.52
N LEU A 277 15.21 -6.55 1.67
CA LEU A 277 13.85 -7.04 1.92
C LEU A 277 13.35 -7.95 0.78
N PRO A 278 14.01 -9.11 0.54
CA PRO A 278 13.53 -10.07 -0.44
C PRO A 278 12.11 -10.53 -0.07
N GLY A 279 11.30 -10.81 -1.09
CA GLY A 279 9.90 -11.22 -0.92
C GLY A 279 8.90 -10.06 -0.81
N ILE A 280 9.35 -8.80 -0.72
CA ILE A 280 8.46 -7.66 -0.51
C ILE A 280 8.37 -6.78 -1.76
N PRO A 281 7.27 -6.81 -2.51
CA PRO A 281 6.93 -5.79 -3.50
C PRO A 281 6.36 -4.56 -2.82
N THR A 282 6.32 -3.43 -3.51
CA THR A 282 5.55 -2.29 -3.01
C THR A 282 4.07 -2.44 -3.38
N ILE A 283 3.19 -1.74 -2.66
CA ILE A 283 1.73 -1.74 -2.91
C ILE A 283 1.40 -1.45 -4.38
N ARG A 284 2.25 -0.71 -5.09
CA ARG A 284 2.02 -0.31 -6.48
C ARG A 284 1.93 -1.48 -7.45
N VAL A 285 2.60 -2.59 -7.16
CA VAL A 285 2.48 -3.81 -7.97
C VAL A 285 1.08 -4.38 -7.87
N PHE A 286 0.55 -4.48 -6.64
CA PHE A 286 -0.81 -4.98 -6.40
C PHE A 286 -1.86 -4.10 -7.08
N GLU A 287 -1.75 -2.78 -6.96
CA GLU A 287 -2.68 -1.82 -7.55
C GLU A 287 -2.68 -1.88 -9.09
N ALA A 288 -1.51 -1.87 -9.70
CA ALA A 288 -1.38 -1.91 -11.15
C ALA A 288 -1.96 -3.21 -11.72
N LEU A 289 -1.62 -4.35 -11.14
CA LEU A 289 -2.13 -5.64 -11.59
C LEU A 289 -3.63 -5.79 -11.34
N ALA A 290 -4.17 -5.29 -10.24
CA ALA A 290 -5.62 -5.27 -9.98
C ALA A 290 -6.38 -4.46 -11.03
N CYS A 291 -5.84 -3.31 -11.44
CA CYS A 291 -6.40 -2.48 -12.50
C CYS A 291 -6.23 -3.08 -13.90
N GLY A 292 -5.44 -4.13 -14.06
CA GLY A 292 -5.22 -4.78 -15.35
C GLY A 292 -4.46 -3.91 -16.33
N ILE A 293 -3.57 -3.03 -15.85
CA ILE A 293 -2.62 -2.31 -16.71
C ILE A 293 -1.34 -3.15 -16.89
N PRO A 294 -0.81 -3.28 -18.12
CA PRO A 294 0.46 -3.95 -18.35
C PRO A 294 1.58 -3.31 -17.53
N LEU A 295 2.36 -4.12 -16.80
CA LEU A 295 3.40 -3.66 -15.89
C LEU A 295 4.78 -4.17 -16.33
N VAL A 296 5.77 -3.28 -16.36
CA VAL A 296 7.19 -3.65 -16.40
C VAL A 296 7.81 -3.25 -15.05
N SER A 297 8.36 -4.22 -14.35
CA SER A 297 9.02 -3.99 -13.04
C SER A 297 10.53 -4.04 -13.19
N CYS A 298 11.26 -3.14 -12.54
CA CYS A 298 12.64 -3.43 -12.18
C CYS A 298 12.68 -4.73 -11.38
N TRP A 299 13.80 -5.44 -11.52
CA TRP A 299 13.99 -6.68 -10.77
C TRP A 299 13.96 -6.44 -9.26
N TRP A 300 13.26 -7.30 -8.57
CA TRP A 300 13.29 -7.51 -7.12
C TRP A 300 13.19 -9.01 -6.85
N ASN A 301 13.61 -9.45 -5.68
CA ASN A 301 13.65 -10.86 -5.34
C ASN A 301 12.30 -11.34 -4.79
N ASP A 302 11.46 -11.95 -5.64
CA ASP A 302 10.19 -12.59 -5.24
C ASP A 302 10.46 -14.02 -4.71
N CYS A 303 11.24 -14.14 -3.62
CA CYS A 303 11.55 -15.44 -3.03
C CYS A 303 10.33 -16.11 -2.38
N GLU A 304 9.28 -15.35 -2.09
CA GLU A 304 8.03 -15.85 -1.53
C GLU A 304 7.04 -16.32 -2.61
N SER A 305 7.40 -16.17 -3.88
CA SER A 305 6.57 -16.61 -5.02
C SER A 305 5.16 -16.00 -5.00
N LEU A 306 5.09 -14.70 -4.71
CA LEU A 306 3.83 -13.97 -4.68
C LEU A 306 3.20 -13.91 -6.08
N PHE A 307 4.02 -13.77 -7.10
CA PHE A 307 3.59 -13.66 -8.49
C PHE A 307 4.14 -14.79 -9.34
N ARG A 308 3.40 -15.11 -10.40
CA ARG A 308 3.81 -16.13 -11.36
C ARG A 308 4.66 -15.51 -12.48
N PRO A 309 5.59 -16.26 -13.07
CA PRO A 309 6.27 -15.81 -14.29
C PRO A 309 5.27 -15.39 -15.37
N GLY A 310 5.39 -14.16 -15.85
CA GLY A 310 4.51 -13.59 -16.89
C GLY A 310 3.25 -12.86 -16.36
N ASP A 311 3.10 -12.69 -15.06
CA ASP A 311 2.09 -11.79 -14.48
C ASP A 311 2.43 -10.31 -14.76
N TYR A 312 3.69 -10.02 -14.90
CA TYR A 312 4.28 -8.77 -15.37
C TYR A 312 5.66 -9.06 -16.00
N LEU A 313 6.24 -8.06 -16.66
CA LEU A 313 7.59 -8.19 -17.23
C LEU A 313 8.64 -7.66 -16.25
N VAL A 314 9.79 -8.36 -16.16
CA VAL A 314 10.89 -7.98 -15.26
C VAL A 314 12.07 -7.47 -16.08
N ALA A 315 12.59 -6.28 -15.76
CA ALA A 315 13.78 -5.69 -16.35
C ALA A 315 14.91 -5.63 -15.33
N ARG A 316 16.10 -6.10 -15.70
CA ARG A 316 17.31 -6.05 -14.88
C ARG A 316 18.25 -4.92 -15.27
N THR A 317 18.08 -4.42 -16.49
CA THR A 317 18.89 -3.34 -17.05
C THR A 317 18.00 -2.28 -17.70
N PRO A 318 18.47 -1.02 -17.84
CA PRO A 318 17.74 0.01 -18.57
C PRO A 318 17.38 -0.39 -20.00
N ARG A 319 18.26 -1.12 -20.67
CA ARG A 319 18.01 -1.65 -22.01
C ARG A 319 16.87 -2.67 -22.03
N GLU A 320 16.84 -3.59 -21.10
CA GLU A 320 15.71 -4.53 -20.97
C GLU A 320 14.39 -3.80 -20.67
N MET A 321 14.41 -2.71 -19.89
CA MET A 321 13.24 -1.90 -19.63
C MET A 321 12.69 -1.32 -20.93
N GLU A 322 13.54 -0.73 -21.76
CA GLU A 322 13.18 -0.21 -23.09
C GLU A 322 12.60 -1.28 -24.01
N GLU A 323 13.29 -2.42 -24.11
CA GLU A 323 12.87 -3.52 -24.97
C GLU A 323 11.48 -4.05 -24.56
N LYS A 324 11.21 -4.18 -23.26
CA LYS A 324 9.94 -4.66 -22.73
C LYS A 324 8.82 -3.64 -22.88
N MET A 325 9.08 -2.36 -22.60
CA MET A 325 8.13 -1.28 -22.88
C MET A 325 7.77 -1.24 -24.36
N ALA A 326 8.77 -1.25 -25.24
CA ALA A 326 8.55 -1.23 -26.70
C ALA A 326 7.77 -2.47 -27.16
N THR A 327 7.97 -3.62 -26.57
CA THR A 327 7.23 -4.83 -26.88
C THR A 327 5.75 -4.69 -26.52
N LEU A 328 5.44 -4.26 -25.30
CA LEU A 328 4.06 -4.04 -24.85
C LEU A 328 3.33 -2.97 -25.68
N LEU A 329 4.05 -1.93 -26.11
CA LEU A 329 3.47 -0.86 -26.93
C LEU A 329 3.22 -1.30 -28.38
N ARG A 330 4.03 -2.20 -28.93
CA ARG A 330 3.91 -2.69 -30.32
C ARG A 330 2.91 -3.83 -30.46
N ASP A 331 2.71 -4.63 -29.39
CA ASP A 331 1.84 -5.79 -29.39
C ASP A 331 0.75 -5.65 -28.32
N PRO A 332 -0.41 -5.04 -28.66
CA PRO A 332 -1.52 -4.85 -27.72
C PRO A 332 -2.15 -6.17 -27.23
N GLU A 333 -2.10 -7.24 -28.03
CA GLU A 333 -2.67 -8.55 -27.64
C GLU A 333 -1.79 -9.20 -26.57
N TYR A 334 -0.48 -9.14 -26.75
CA TYR A 334 0.46 -9.60 -25.75
C TYR A 334 0.37 -8.77 -24.47
N ALA A 335 0.30 -7.44 -24.59
CA ALA A 335 0.10 -6.54 -23.45
C ALA A 335 -1.18 -6.89 -22.66
N ALA A 336 -2.30 -7.10 -23.36
CA ALA A 336 -3.55 -7.52 -22.73
C ALA A 336 -3.43 -8.91 -22.07
N THR A 337 -2.64 -9.81 -22.64
CA THR A 337 -2.41 -11.13 -22.06
C THR A 337 -1.62 -11.04 -20.76
N VAL A 338 -0.54 -10.25 -20.72
CA VAL A 338 0.23 -9.98 -19.48
C VAL A 338 -0.68 -9.37 -18.41
N ALA A 339 -1.44 -8.34 -18.75
CA ALA A 339 -2.36 -7.67 -17.84
C ALA A 339 -3.41 -8.63 -17.25
N ARG A 340 -4.04 -9.48 -18.09
CA ARG A 340 -5.02 -10.48 -17.63
C ARG A 340 -4.40 -11.50 -16.66
N ARG A 341 -3.16 -11.95 -16.93
CA ARG A 341 -2.45 -12.91 -16.07
C ARG A 341 -2.17 -12.31 -14.69
N GLY A 342 -1.58 -11.10 -14.66
CA GLY A 342 -1.30 -10.41 -13.41
C GLY A 342 -2.57 -10.18 -12.58
N ARG A 343 -3.64 -9.71 -13.23
CA ARG A 343 -4.93 -9.53 -12.55
C ARG A 343 -5.51 -10.85 -12.03
N ALA A 344 -5.40 -11.94 -12.77
CA ALA A 344 -5.89 -13.25 -12.31
C ALA A 344 -5.16 -13.72 -11.05
N THR A 345 -3.83 -13.45 -10.93
CA THR A 345 -3.07 -13.74 -9.72
C THR A 345 -3.53 -12.88 -8.53
N ILE A 346 -3.77 -11.58 -8.75
CA ILE A 346 -4.32 -10.70 -7.69
C ILE A 346 -5.66 -11.26 -7.18
N LEU A 347 -6.60 -11.53 -8.07
CA LEU A 347 -7.93 -12.02 -7.70
C LEU A 347 -7.90 -13.37 -6.98
N ALA A 348 -6.94 -14.22 -7.31
CA ALA A 348 -6.81 -15.55 -6.71
C ALA A 348 -6.09 -15.57 -5.35
N ARG A 349 -5.26 -14.54 -5.02
CA ARG A 349 -4.30 -14.64 -3.90
C ARG A 349 -4.07 -13.36 -3.12
N HIS A 350 -4.31 -12.19 -3.71
CA HIS A 350 -3.80 -10.91 -3.18
C HIS A 350 -4.86 -9.81 -3.14
N THR A 351 -6.08 -10.16 -2.75
CA THR A 351 -7.14 -9.18 -2.42
C THR A 351 -7.14 -8.87 -0.93
N CYS A 352 -7.67 -7.72 -0.54
CA CYS A 352 -7.87 -7.40 0.87
C CYS A 352 -8.76 -8.44 1.57
N ALA A 353 -9.69 -9.07 0.85
CA ALA A 353 -10.50 -10.18 1.37
C ALA A 353 -9.65 -11.35 1.86
N HIS A 354 -8.62 -11.77 1.10
CA HIS A 354 -7.70 -12.83 1.54
C HIS A 354 -6.96 -12.42 2.83
N ARG A 355 -6.56 -11.16 2.95
CA ARG A 355 -5.87 -10.65 4.15
C ARG A 355 -6.79 -10.61 5.37
N VAL A 356 -8.06 -10.28 5.16
CA VAL A 356 -9.06 -10.36 6.23
C VAL A 356 -9.30 -11.81 6.65
N ASP A 357 -9.38 -12.77 5.73
CA ASP A 357 -9.48 -14.21 6.05
C ASP A 357 -8.29 -14.68 6.91
N GLU A 358 -7.07 -14.33 6.50
CA GLU A 358 -5.83 -14.65 7.25
C GLU A 358 -5.85 -14.03 8.65
N LEU A 359 -6.26 -12.76 8.77
CA LEU A 359 -6.31 -12.06 10.04
C LEU A 359 -7.37 -12.65 10.98
N LEU A 360 -8.53 -13.02 10.45
CA LEU A 360 -9.56 -13.72 11.22
C LEU A 360 -9.08 -15.10 11.68
N ALA A 361 -8.35 -15.83 10.85
CA ALA A 361 -7.75 -17.12 11.22
C ALA A 361 -6.69 -16.96 12.33
N ILE A 362 -5.81 -15.96 12.25
CA ILE A 362 -4.83 -15.63 13.30
C ILE A 362 -5.55 -15.31 14.60
N THR A 363 -6.59 -14.46 14.55
CA THR A 363 -7.36 -14.06 15.74
C THR A 363 -8.07 -15.24 16.38
N ALA A 364 -8.69 -16.13 15.59
CA ALA A 364 -9.33 -17.34 16.06
C ALA A 364 -8.33 -18.30 16.75
N GLY A 365 -7.16 -18.47 16.13
CA GLY A 365 -6.07 -19.29 16.68
C GLY A 365 -5.57 -18.79 18.04
N LEU A 366 -5.43 -17.46 18.18
CA LEU A 366 -5.02 -16.82 19.44
C LEU A 366 -6.06 -16.98 20.55
N ARG A 367 -7.35 -16.96 20.20
CA ARG A 367 -8.47 -17.11 21.15
C ARG A 367 -8.84 -18.56 21.46
N GLY A 368 -8.23 -19.53 20.79
CA GLY A 368 -8.59 -20.96 20.92
C GLY A 368 -10.00 -21.25 20.40
N THR A 369 -10.52 -20.43 19.47
CA THR A 369 -11.82 -20.59 18.83
C THR A 369 -11.68 -21.21 17.46
N SER A 370 -12.69 -22.00 17.00
CA SER A 370 -12.70 -22.53 15.64
C SER A 370 -12.92 -21.42 14.62
N VAL A 371 -12.16 -21.45 13.52
CA VAL A 371 -12.24 -20.47 12.41
C VAL A 371 -13.67 -20.43 11.83
N GLU A 372 -14.38 -21.55 11.77
CA GLU A 372 -15.78 -21.62 11.28
C GLU A 372 -16.74 -20.71 12.06
N LYS A 373 -16.51 -20.52 13.38
CA LYS A 373 -17.35 -19.61 14.19
C LYS A 373 -17.10 -18.12 13.93
N VAL A 374 -15.97 -17.78 13.35
CA VAL A 374 -15.59 -16.37 13.13
C VAL A 374 -15.98 -15.90 11.73
N LEU A 375 -16.10 -16.81 10.77
CA LEU A 375 -16.51 -16.51 9.39
C LEU A 375 -18.04 -16.47 9.19
N THR A 376 -18.83 -16.94 10.16
CA THR A 376 -20.30 -17.16 10.02
C THR A 376 -21.15 -16.15 10.83
N VAL A 377 -20.61 -15.03 11.25
CA VAL A 377 -21.40 -13.99 11.99
C VAL A 377 -21.87 -12.90 11.06
#